data_34339c8c97df3a020cb5b5f425944278
#
_entry.id   34339c8c97df3a020cb5b5f425944278
#
_cell.length_a   1.000
_cell.length_b   1.000
_cell.length_c   1.000
_cell.angle_alpha   90.00
_cell.angle_beta   90.00
_cell.angle_gamma   90.00
#
_symmetry.space_group_name_H-M   'P 1'
#
loop_
_entity.id
_entity.type
_entity.pdbx_description
1 polymer ?
#
loop_
_entity_poly.entity_id
_entity_poly.type
_entity_poly.pdbx_seq_one_letter_code
_entity_poly.pdbx_strand_id
1 'polypeptide(L)'
;MTNKNFYNALKAEKERLMNESKQASRDCQIKHGEMSKAWNIINALESLDKFGTQELSNAYDNYEEASHASMLADNYLDDIDEAIDKINELMSLYTD
;
A
#
# COMPACT_ATOMS: atom_id res chain seq x y z
N MET A 1 7.24 28.68 26.08
CA MET A 1 7.60 29.22 24.77
C MET A 1 7.43 28.17 23.70
N THR A 2 6.56 28.43 22.76
CA THR A 2 6.28 27.47 21.69
C THR A 2 7.44 27.44 20.71
N ASN A 3 7.92 26.27 20.38
CA ASN A 3 8.92 26.13 19.34
C ASN A 3 8.25 26.14 17.97
N LYS A 4 7.99 27.34 17.49
CA LYS A 4 7.31 27.55 16.22
C LYS A 4 8.03 26.89 15.05
N ASN A 5 9.36 26.93 15.06
CA ASN A 5 10.14 26.32 13.99
C ASN A 5 9.99 24.80 13.98
N PHE A 6 9.95 24.19 15.15
CA PHE A 6 9.75 22.76 15.26
C PHE A 6 8.33 22.37 14.84
N TYR A 7 7.33 23.12 15.30
CA TYR A 7 5.95 22.91 14.89
C TYR A 7 5.78 23.01 13.37
N ASN A 8 6.37 24.05 12.77
CA ASN A 8 6.29 24.24 11.32
C ASN A 8 7.01 23.11 10.56
N ALA A 9 8.11 22.60 11.09
CA ALA A 9 8.81 21.46 10.51
C ALA A 9 7.95 20.21 10.57
N LEU A 10 7.25 19.96 11.68
CA LEU A 10 6.32 18.85 11.82
C LEU A 10 5.16 18.97 10.83
N LYS A 11 4.63 20.16 10.69
CA LYS A 11 3.53 20.42 9.76
C LYS A 11 3.95 20.16 8.32
N ALA A 12 5.14 20.61 7.92
CA ALA A 12 5.67 20.36 6.58
C ALA A 12 5.87 18.86 6.34
N GLU A 13 6.41 18.14 7.32
CA GLU A 13 6.60 16.69 7.22
C GLU A 13 5.26 15.97 7.13
N LYS A 14 4.27 16.40 7.89
CA LYS A 14 2.92 15.84 7.81
C LYS A 14 2.33 15.99 6.41
N GLU A 15 2.47 17.18 5.82
CA GLU A 15 1.97 17.45 4.46
C GLU A 15 2.66 16.53 3.43
N ARG A 16 3.97 16.35 3.58
CA ARG A 16 4.74 15.46 2.71
C ARG A 16 4.23 14.02 2.83
N LEU A 17 4.04 13.54 4.06
CA LEU A 17 3.55 12.19 4.31
C LEU A 17 2.12 12.00 3.83
N MET A 18 1.27 13.02 3.95
CA MET A 18 -0.10 12.94 3.42
C MET A 18 -0.12 12.78 1.91
N ASN A 19 0.79 13.44 1.20
CA ASN A 19 0.94 13.29 -0.23
C ASN A 19 1.45 11.88 -0.58
N GLU A 20 2.41 11.38 0.18
CA GLU A 20 2.89 10.00 0.02
C GLU A 20 1.79 8.99 0.30
N SER A 21 0.95 9.25 1.31
CA SER A 21 -0.18 8.38 1.65
C SER A 21 -1.16 8.28 0.47
N LYS A 22 -1.47 9.39 -0.18
CA LYS A 22 -2.34 9.38 -1.35
C LYS A 22 -1.74 8.54 -2.48
N GLN A 23 -0.44 8.70 -2.73
CA GLN A 23 0.24 7.93 -3.76
C GLN A 23 0.30 6.45 -3.41
N ALA A 24 0.60 6.13 -2.16
CA ALA A 24 0.63 4.76 -1.66
C ALA A 24 -0.75 4.10 -1.73
N SER A 25 -1.81 4.85 -1.45
CA SER A 25 -3.18 4.35 -1.57
C SER A 25 -3.53 3.99 -3.02
N ARG A 26 -3.13 4.83 -3.97
CA ARG A 26 -3.31 4.52 -5.40
C ARG A 26 -2.54 3.27 -5.80
N ASP A 27 -1.31 3.14 -5.31
CA ASP A 27 -0.48 1.96 -5.57
C ASP A 27 -1.13 0.70 -5.02
N CYS A 28 -1.70 0.76 -3.82
CA CYS A 28 -2.45 -0.35 -3.23
C CYS A 28 -3.61 -0.78 -4.12
N GLN A 29 -4.37 0.19 -4.65
CA GLN A 29 -5.49 -0.10 -5.54
C GLN A 29 -5.03 -0.79 -6.82
N ILE A 30 -3.91 -0.32 -7.39
CA ILE A 30 -3.33 -0.92 -8.59
C ILE A 30 -2.88 -2.35 -8.31
N LYS A 31 -2.17 -2.57 -7.19
CA LYS A 31 -1.66 -3.88 -6.82
C LYS A 31 -2.80 -4.87 -6.52
N HIS A 32 -3.85 -4.42 -5.84
CA HIS A 32 -5.05 -5.24 -5.61
C HIS A 32 -5.74 -5.61 -6.93
N GLY A 33 -5.79 -4.66 -7.88
CA GLY A 33 -6.34 -4.92 -9.20
C GLY A 33 -5.55 -5.96 -9.98
N GLU A 34 -4.22 -5.87 -9.92
CA GLU A 34 -3.34 -6.86 -10.56
C GLU A 34 -3.53 -8.25 -9.96
N MET A 35 -3.65 -8.33 -8.63
CA MET A 35 -3.91 -9.59 -7.93
C MET A 35 -5.25 -10.19 -8.37
N SER A 36 -6.30 -9.38 -8.46
CA SER A 36 -7.63 -9.83 -8.91
C SER A 36 -7.61 -10.34 -10.34
N LYS A 37 -6.88 -9.67 -11.23
CA LYS A 37 -6.71 -10.12 -12.62
C LYS A 37 -6.00 -11.47 -12.68
N ALA A 38 -4.95 -11.64 -11.89
CA ALA A 38 -4.21 -12.89 -11.82
C ALA A 38 -5.11 -14.04 -11.33
N TRP A 39 -5.94 -13.78 -10.32
CA TRP A 39 -6.91 -14.76 -9.82
C TRP A 39 -7.94 -15.15 -10.89
N ASN A 40 -8.44 -14.16 -11.65
CA ASN A 40 -9.39 -14.41 -12.74
C ASN A 40 -8.78 -15.29 -13.84
N ILE A 41 -7.49 -15.12 -14.13
CA ILE A 41 -6.79 -15.97 -15.10
C ILE A 41 -6.72 -17.40 -14.61
N ILE A 42 -6.42 -17.62 -13.32
CA ILE A 42 -6.42 -18.97 -12.72
C ILE A 42 -7.79 -19.61 -12.88
N ASN A 43 -8.86 -18.89 -12.52
CA ASN A 43 -10.22 -19.40 -12.63
C ASN A 43 -10.59 -19.74 -14.08
N ALA A 44 -10.17 -18.92 -15.03
CA ALA A 44 -10.43 -19.19 -16.45
C ALA A 44 -9.71 -20.46 -16.92
N LEU A 45 -8.46 -20.64 -16.54
CA LEU A 45 -7.69 -21.82 -16.92
C LEU A 45 -8.25 -23.08 -16.27
N GLU A 46 -8.68 -23.02 -15.02
CA GLU A 46 -9.32 -24.14 -14.36
C GLU A 46 -10.64 -24.50 -15.03
N SER A 47 -11.43 -23.50 -15.44
CA SER A 47 -12.69 -23.72 -16.16
C SER A 47 -12.49 -24.38 -17.51
N LEU A 48 -11.33 -24.24 -18.12
CA LEU A 48 -10.99 -24.86 -19.39
C LEU A 48 -10.31 -26.23 -19.21
N ASP A 49 -10.35 -26.80 -18.01
CA ASP A 49 -9.73 -28.10 -17.66
C ASP A 49 -8.21 -28.10 -17.95
N LYS A 50 -7.56 -26.99 -17.74
CA LYS A 50 -6.11 -26.84 -17.95
C LYS A 50 -5.29 -27.21 -16.71
N PHE A 51 -5.80 -28.14 -15.92
CA PHE A 51 -5.10 -28.60 -14.71
C PHE A 51 -3.79 -29.30 -15.06
N GLY A 52 -2.74 -29.02 -14.27
CA GLY A 52 -1.43 -29.63 -14.45
C GLY A 52 -0.64 -29.10 -15.63
N THR A 53 -1.12 -28.06 -16.29
CA THR A 53 -0.40 -27.46 -17.43
C THR A 53 0.61 -26.42 -16.95
N GLN A 54 1.61 -26.14 -17.80
CA GLN A 54 2.57 -25.07 -17.54
C GLN A 54 1.89 -23.72 -17.45
N GLU A 55 0.82 -23.51 -18.23
CA GLU A 55 0.03 -22.29 -18.21
C GLU A 55 -0.56 -22.03 -16.82
N LEU A 56 -1.15 -23.06 -16.20
CA LEU A 56 -1.72 -22.92 -14.87
C LEU A 56 -0.63 -22.69 -13.82
N SER A 57 0.49 -23.40 -13.91
CA SER A 57 1.62 -23.19 -13.01
C SER A 57 2.13 -21.76 -13.08
N ASN A 58 2.29 -21.22 -14.28
CA ASN A 58 2.70 -19.82 -14.49
C ASN A 58 1.68 -18.83 -13.91
N ALA A 59 0.39 -19.15 -14.06
CA ALA A 59 -0.69 -18.32 -13.52
C ALA A 59 -0.64 -18.25 -12.00
N TYR A 60 -0.38 -19.38 -11.33
CA TYR A 60 -0.21 -19.40 -9.87
C TYR A 60 1.01 -18.62 -9.44
N ASP A 61 2.15 -18.73 -10.15
CA ASP A 61 3.35 -17.96 -9.85
C ASP A 61 3.07 -16.46 -9.96
N ASN A 62 2.38 -16.05 -11.01
CA ASN A 62 2.00 -14.64 -11.21
C ASN A 62 1.08 -14.14 -10.09
N TYR A 63 0.15 -14.98 -9.65
CA TYR A 63 -0.74 -14.63 -8.55
C TYR A 63 0.06 -14.45 -7.24
N GLU A 64 0.99 -15.34 -6.96
CA GLU A 64 1.83 -15.23 -5.76
C GLU A 64 2.65 -13.93 -5.76
N GLU A 65 3.25 -13.58 -6.91
CA GLU A 65 3.98 -12.33 -7.04
C GLU A 65 3.08 -11.12 -6.83
N ALA A 66 1.89 -11.13 -7.45
CA ALA A 66 0.93 -10.03 -7.32
C ALA A 66 0.41 -9.90 -5.89
N SER A 67 0.15 -11.03 -5.23
CA SER A 67 -0.29 -11.08 -3.84
C SER A 67 0.78 -10.52 -2.91
N HIS A 68 2.05 -10.90 -3.11
CA HIS A 68 3.16 -10.40 -2.31
C HIS A 68 3.35 -8.89 -2.52
N ALA A 69 3.29 -8.42 -3.76
CA ALA A 69 3.40 -6.99 -4.07
C ALA A 69 2.26 -6.20 -3.43
N SER A 70 1.04 -6.74 -3.43
CA SER A 70 -0.11 -6.12 -2.78
C SER A 70 0.10 -6.00 -1.26
N MET A 71 0.62 -7.05 -0.63
CA MET A 71 0.91 -7.04 0.80
C MET A 71 1.97 -5.99 1.16
N LEU A 72 3.04 -5.89 0.35
CA LEU A 72 4.09 -4.90 0.59
C LEU A 72 3.55 -3.47 0.44
N ALA A 73 2.68 -3.24 -0.54
CA ALA A 73 2.06 -1.94 -0.74
C ALA A 73 1.17 -1.57 0.46
N ASP A 74 0.39 -2.51 0.97
CA ASP A 74 -0.46 -2.30 2.14
C ASP A 74 0.38 -1.97 3.38
N ASN A 75 1.47 -2.71 3.60
CA ASN A 75 2.38 -2.47 4.73
C ASN A 75 3.03 -1.10 4.66
N TYR A 76 3.43 -0.67 3.46
CA TYR A 76 4.01 0.64 3.24
C TYR A 76 3.01 1.76 3.57
N LEU A 77 1.76 1.60 3.13
CA LEU A 77 0.70 2.57 3.44
C LEU A 77 0.45 2.65 4.95
N ASP A 78 0.39 1.50 5.63
CA ASP A 78 0.20 1.46 7.08
C ASP A 78 1.33 2.17 7.81
N ASP A 79 2.58 1.99 7.36
CA ASP A 79 3.73 2.67 7.96
C ASP A 79 3.64 4.19 7.80
N ILE A 80 3.20 4.66 6.63
CA ILE A 80 3.01 6.09 6.40
C ILE A 80 1.91 6.64 7.32
N ASP A 81 0.79 5.93 7.42
CA ASP A 81 -0.33 6.36 8.27
C ASP A 81 0.07 6.40 9.74
N GLU A 82 0.85 5.42 10.20
CA GLU A 82 1.42 5.44 11.57
C GLU A 82 2.31 6.65 11.79
N ALA A 83 3.15 6.98 10.82
CA ALA A 83 4.04 8.13 10.93
C ALA A 83 3.24 9.44 11.02
N ILE A 84 2.16 9.55 10.25
CA ILE A 84 1.26 10.71 10.32
C ILE A 84 0.64 10.82 11.70
N ASP A 85 0.16 9.70 12.27
CA ASP A 85 -0.43 9.69 13.61
C ASP A 85 0.57 10.15 14.67
N LYS A 86 1.82 9.69 14.58
CA LYS A 86 2.88 10.12 15.51
C LYS A 86 3.18 11.60 15.39
N ILE A 87 3.18 12.13 14.17
CA ILE A 87 3.39 13.56 13.95
C ILE A 87 2.24 14.35 14.54
N ASN A 88 1.00 13.90 14.37
CA ASN A 88 -0.17 14.54 14.96
C ASN A 88 -0.08 14.57 16.48
N GLU A 89 0.37 13.48 17.10
CA GLU A 89 0.59 13.44 18.55
C GLU A 89 1.63 14.48 18.98
N LEU A 90 2.75 14.54 18.26
CA LEU A 90 3.80 15.51 18.56
C LEU A 90 3.31 16.95 18.38
N MET A 91 2.56 17.21 17.32
CA MET A 91 2.02 18.55 17.06
C MET A 91 1.05 18.99 18.16
N SER A 92 0.29 18.05 18.71
CA SER A 92 -0.67 18.35 19.77
C SER A 92 0.02 18.88 21.04
N LEU A 93 1.28 18.52 21.25
CA LEU A 93 2.07 19.00 22.40
C LEU A 93 2.48 20.46 22.25
N TYR A 94 2.40 21.04 21.06
CA TYR A 94 2.84 22.40 20.75
C TYR A 94 1.67 23.34 20.45
N THR A 95 0.44 22.85 20.53
CA THR A 95 -0.76 23.68 20.38
C THR A 95 -1.25 24.11 21.74
N ASP A 96 -1.53 25.37 21.88
CA ASP A 96 -2.08 25.91 23.11
C ASP A 96 -3.60 25.90 23.08
#